data_482611fa2b35aee2643f663056838339
#
_entry.id   482611fa2b35aee2643f663056838339
#
_cell.length_a   1.000
_cell.length_b   1.000
_cell.length_c   1.000
_cell.angle_alpha   90.00
_cell.angle_beta   90.00
_cell.angle_gamma   90.00
#
_symmetry.space_group_name_H-M   'P 1'
#
loop_
_entity.id
_entity.type
_entity.pdbx_description
1 polymer ?
#
loop_
_entity_poly.entity_id
_entity_poly.type
_entity_poly.pdbx_seq_one_letter_code
_entity_poly.pdbx_strand_id
1 'polypeptide(L)'
;MLKGIGASQGFGIGKAVVIRDTNLDYSSVKFTDSDHQKKRLHSAVADFSDETKSLVAELKKNAGMKEAEILEGHLVMLEDPFMLAQMEEAIDNGSVAEAAVDSICTMFINMFSGVDDELTRQRASDVKDIRDSLLRILLGVKSVDISSVPKGSVLIAKDFTPSMTSQINRENVSAIITEVGGVTSHSAILARAMGIPAVLSVVNAVEKISDGDMIIADGFKGKVFTDPTEEELEEYRTKQAAYLKEKESLNEYFSKETVTKSGVKKHVYGNIGKAEDAQNVLQNGGEGIGLFRTEFLFMDRASLPTEQEQYEAYSTVAKITDGKEVIIRTLDIGGDKAIDYLKIEKEDNPFLGHRAIRYCLDNPKIFKIQLRAILRAAVFGNIKVMLPLVTTLDEVRRAKALIEECKDELKNEGLKFADIPVGVMIETPSAAIISDLLAKEVDFFSIGTNDLTGYTMAVDRGNAAVSKLYDPIQPAVLRLIETTIKNAKKAGIPVGMCGEAAADTRLIPLLCKWGLDEFSVTPSSILHTRKSICECE
;
A
#
# COMPACT_ATOMS: atom_id res chain seq x y z
N MET A 1 29.99 4.81 -5.65
CA MET A 1 28.53 5.05 -5.67
C MET A 1 27.83 3.88 -6.33
N LEU A 2 26.85 3.27 -5.65
CA LEU A 2 25.97 2.21 -6.14
C LEU A 2 24.59 2.78 -6.43
N LYS A 3 23.79 2.06 -7.20
CA LYS A 3 22.42 2.44 -7.54
C LYS A 3 21.47 1.31 -7.22
N GLY A 4 20.30 1.64 -6.74
CA GLY A 4 19.18 0.76 -6.49
C GLY A 4 17.85 1.49 -6.67
N ILE A 5 16.83 1.01 -6.03
CA ILE A 5 15.47 1.57 -6.03
C ILE A 5 15.25 2.28 -4.69
N GLY A 6 14.89 3.57 -4.73
CA GLY A 6 14.45 4.28 -3.53
C GLY A 6 13.10 3.74 -3.08
N ALA A 7 13.07 3.04 -1.96
CA ALA A 7 11.88 2.35 -1.46
C ALA A 7 11.24 3.03 -0.26
N SER A 8 12.01 3.76 0.53
CA SER A 8 11.53 4.59 1.64
C SER A 8 12.29 5.91 1.63
N GLN A 9 11.57 7.03 1.67
CA GLN A 9 12.13 8.36 1.55
C GLN A 9 12.96 8.79 2.76
N GLY A 10 13.98 9.56 2.52
CA GLY A 10 14.88 10.13 3.52
C GLY A 10 16.34 9.95 3.15
N PHE A 11 17.21 10.47 4.02
CA PHE A 11 18.67 10.35 3.90
C PHE A 11 19.20 9.62 5.13
N GLY A 12 19.85 8.48 4.93
CA GLY A 12 20.52 7.75 6.00
C GLY A 12 22.04 7.92 5.88
N ILE A 13 22.70 8.28 6.98
CA ILE A 13 24.15 8.46 7.06
C ILE A 13 24.63 7.68 8.26
N GLY A 14 25.62 6.80 8.08
CA GLY A 14 26.15 6.03 9.19
C GLY A 14 27.14 4.95 8.77
N LYS A 15 27.61 4.21 9.76
CA LYS A 15 28.50 3.07 9.55
C LYS A 15 27.71 1.84 9.09
N ALA A 16 28.26 1.13 8.13
CA ALA A 16 27.72 -0.11 7.63
C ALA A 16 27.74 -1.21 8.69
N VAL A 17 26.65 -1.94 8.79
CA VAL A 17 26.56 -3.25 9.44
C VAL A 17 26.09 -4.24 8.38
N VAL A 18 27.00 -5.08 7.90
CA VAL A 18 26.75 -6.00 6.79
C VAL A 18 26.34 -7.35 7.35
N ILE A 19 25.08 -7.68 7.09
CA ILE A 19 24.50 -8.98 7.48
C ILE A 19 24.70 -9.92 6.31
N ARG A 20 25.64 -10.86 6.48
CA ARG A 20 25.92 -11.90 5.48
C ARG A 20 25.11 -13.14 5.77
N ASP A 21 24.74 -13.85 4.70
CA ASP A 21 24.09 -15.14 4.83
C ASP A 21 24.99 -16.05 5.70
N THR A 22 24.42 -16.63 6.73
CA THR A 22 25.14 -17.55 7.60
C THR A 22 25.46 -18.81 6.79
N ASN A 23 26.69 -19.30 6.88
CA ASN A 23 27.04 -20.57 6.27
C ASN A 23 26.34 -21.72 7.03
N LEU A 24 25.26 -22.25 6.42
CA LEU A 24 24.46 -23.37 6.93
C LEU A 24 24.95 -24.72 6.38
N ASP A 25 26.26 -24.87 6.18
CA ASP A 25 26.85 -26.11 5.69
C ASP A 25 26.79 -27.22 6.75
N TYR A 26 26.01 -28.25 6.45
CA TYR A 26 25.83 -29.44 7.26
C TYR A 26 26.53 -30.69 6.69
N SER A 27 27.41 -30.54 5.72
CA SER A 27 28.14 -31.64 5.07
C SER A 27 28.97 -32.49 6.03
N SER A 28 29.40 -31.91 7.17
CA SER A 28 30.16 -32.60 8.21
C SER A 28 29.28 -33.37 9.20
N VAL A 29 27.95 -33.19 9.19
CA VAL A 29 27.02 -33.85 10.12
C VAL A 29 26.83 -35.30 9.68
N LYS A 30 27.06 -36.24 10.59
CA LYS A 30 26.93 -37.67 10.34
C LYS A 30 25.62 -38.21 10.87
N PHE A 31 24.97 -39.05 10.05
CA PHE A 31 23.81 -39.80 10.47
C PHE A 31 24.20 -40.81 11.57
N THR A 32 23.46 -40.87 12.66
CA THR A 32 23.63 -41.83 13.75
C THR A 32 22.54 -42.91 13.72
N ASP A 33 21.32 -42.51 14.10
CA ASP A 33 20.12 -43.35 14.07
C ASP A 33 18.90 -42.42 13.91
N SER A 34 17.78 -42.97 13.43
CA SER A 34 16.55 -42.21 13.16
C SER A 34 15.99 -41.56 14.44
N ASP A 35 15.96 -42.28 15.55
CA ASP A 35 15.39 -41.78 16.81
C ASP A 35 16.16 -40.55 17.34
N HIS A 36 17.46 -40.56 17.24
CA HIS A 36 18.30 -39.43 17.62
C HIS A 36 18.10 -38.24 16.70
N GLN A 37 18.05 -38.47 15.37
CA GLN A 37 17.83 -37.39 14.41
C GLN A 37 16.42 -36.78 14.52
N LYS A 38 15.37 -37.58 14.75
CA LYS A 38 14.03 -37.11 15.04
C LYS A 38 13.97 -36.27 16.33
N LYS A 39 14.64 -36.71 17.39
CA LYS A 39 14.72 -35.90 18.63
C LYS A 39 15.39 -34.54 18.40
N ARG A 40 16.44 -34.48 17.58
CA ARG A 40 17.07 -33.20 17.19
C ARG A 40 16.12 -32.31 16.42
N LEU A 41 15.38 -32.88 15.43
CA LEU A 41 14.38 -32.16 14.66
C LEU A 41 13.31 -31.59 15.60
N HIS A 42 12.69 -32.41 16.43
CA HIS A 42 11.65 -31.96 17.36
C HIS A 42 12.14 -30.90 18.36
N SER A 43 13.37 -31.03 18.86
CA SER A 43 13.97 -29.98 19.70
C SER A 43 14.10 -28.67 18.94
N ALA A 44 14.63 -28.72 17.71
CA ALA A 44 14.75 -27.51 16.88
C ALA A 44 13.43 -26.86 16.54
N VAL A 45 12.37 -27.65 16.28
CA VAL A 45 11.01 -27.15 16.08
C VAL A 45 10.44 -26.47 17.32
N ALA A 46 10.68 -27.06 18.50
CA ALA A 46 10.26 -26.47 19.77
C ALA A 46 11.01 -25.14 20.05
N ASP A 47 12.33 -25.13 19.87
CA ASP A 47 13.16 -23.92 20.06
C ASP A 47 12.73 -22.81 19.09
N PHE A 48 12.50 -23.13 17.81
CA PHE A 48 11.97 -22.18 16.82
C PHE A 48 10.60 -21.62 17.24
N SER A 49 9.70 -22.50 17.72
CA SER A 49 8.36 -22.08 18.15
C SER A 49 8.44 -21.10 19.32
N ASP A 50 9.33 -21.37 20.30
CA ASP A 50 9.50 -20.50 21.47
C ASP A 50 10.18 -19.16 21.11
N GLU A 51 11.22 -19.18 20.25
CA GLU A 51 11.83 -17.96 19.70
C GLU A 51 10.80 -17.12 18.97
N THR A 52 10.00 -17.73 18.08
CA THR A 52 8.99 -17.04 17.27
C THR A 52 7.86 -16.47 18.13
N LYS A 53 7.35 -17.20 19.12
CA LYS A 53 6.34 -16.71 20.07
C LYS A 53 6.83 -15.49 20.86
N SER A 54 8.11 -15.49 21.26
CA SER A 54 8.72 -14.35 21.94
C SER A 54 8.77 -13.12 21.04
N LEU A 55 9.18 -13.29 19.77
CA LEU A 55 9.21 -12.21 18.77
C LEU A 55 7.81 -11.67 18.48
N VAL A 56 6.80 -12.54 18.32
CA VAL A 56 5.39 -12.13 18.13
C VAL A 56 4.90 -11.30 19.31
N ALA A 57 5.21 -11.68 20.55
CA ALA A 57 4.81 -10.94 21.73
C ALA A 57 5.46 -9.54 21.80
N GLU A 58 6.70 -9.42 21.35
CA GLU A 58 7.44 -8.16 21.29
C GLU A 58 6.92 -7.25 20.16
N LEU A 59 6.65 -7.81 18.97
CA LEU A 59 6.08 -7.08 17.84
C LEU A 59 4.70 -6.52 18.13
N LYS A 60 3.82 -7.28 18.77
CA LYS A 60 2.49 -6.81 19.20
C LYS A 60 2.57 -5.60 20.12
N LYS A 61 3.67 -5.43 20.86
CA LYS A 61 3.89 -4.26 21.73
C LYS A 61 4.48 -3.05 21.00
N ASN A 62 5.34 -3.29 20.00
CA ASN A 62 6.26 -2.25 19.51
C ASN A 62 6.01 -1.84 18.03
N ALA A 63 5.46 -2.70 17.17
CA ALA A 63 5.47 -2.47 15.72
C ALA A 63 4.11 -2.62 15.00
N GLY A 64 3.15 -3.35 15.55
CA GLY A 64 1.83 -3.52 14.95
C GLY A 64 1.39 -4.97 14.78
N MET A 65 0.09 -5.15 14.46
CA MET A 65 -0.54 -6.49 14.39
C MET A 65 -0.16 -7.26 13.11
N LYS A 66 0.11 -6.59 11.99
CA LYS A 66 0.39 -7.26 10.70
C LYS A 66 1.72 -8.02 10.68
N GLU A 67 2.77 -7.42 11.23
CA GLU A 67 4.08 -8.04 11.32
C GLU A 67 4.05 -9.26 12.25
N ALA A 68 3.26 -9.18 13.30
CA ALA A 68 3.03 -10.31 14.21
C ALA A 68 2.26 -11.46 13.51
N GLU A 69 1.27 -11.15 12.67
CA GLU A 69 0.48 -12.14 11.90
C GLU A 69 1.35 -12.96 10.93
N ILE A 70 2.38 -12.36 10.33
CA ILE A 70 3.30 -13.07 9.43
C ILE A 70 4.07 -14.14 10.22
N LEU A 71 4.63 -13.79 11.37
CA LEU A 71 5.35 -14.75 12.22
C LEU A 71 4.40 -15.80 12.85
N GLU A 72 3.17 -15.44 13.17
CA GLU A 72 2.14 -16.43 13.55
C GLU A 72 1.86 -17.40 12.40
N GLY A 73 1.90 -16.93 11.15
CA GLY A 73 1.80 -17.77 9.95
C GLY A 73 2.93 -18.80 9.85
N HIS A 74 4.17 -18.45 10.25
CA HIS A 74 5.29 -19.39 10.30
C HIS A 74 5.05 -20.52 11.31
N LEU A 75 4.46 -20.20 12.47
CA LEU A 75 4.09 -21.22 13.46
C LEU A 75 3.06 -22.20 12.90
N VAL A 76 2.02 -21.68 12.25
CA VAL A 76 0.97 -22.49 11.62
C VAL A 76 1.53 -23.39 10.51
N MET A 77 2.47 -22.88 9.69
CA MET A 77 3.11 -23.67 8.64
C MET A 77 3.97 -24.79 9.21
N LEU A 78 4.70 -24.54 10.29
CA LEU A 78 5.56 -25.55 10.91
C LEU A 78 4.77 -26.57 11.73
N GLU A 79 3.61 -26.18 12.26
CA GLU A 79 2.67 -27.10 12.95
C GLU A 79 1.88 -27.97 11.95
N ASP A 80 2.03 -27.77 10.62
CA ASP A 80 1.40 -28.62 9.61
C ASP A 80 1.94 -30.07 9.72
N PRO A 81 1.09 -31.04 10.08
CA PRO A 81 1.51 -32.42 10.27
C PRO A 81 2.13 -33.05 9.02
N PHE A 82 1.77 -32.54 7.83
CA PHE A 82 2.28 -33.07 6.57
C PHE A 82 3.75 -32.72 6.33
N MET A 83 4.16 -31.48 6.59
CA MET A 83 5.55 -31.04 6.45
C MET A 83 6.46 -31.77 7.42
N LEU A 84 6.05 -31.89 8.68
CA LEU A 84 6.82 -32.55 9.71
C LEU A 84 6.95 -34.06 9.45
N ALA A 85 5.85 -34.73 9.05
CA ALA A 85 5.87 -36.15 8.70
C ALA A 85 6.81 -36.47 7.52
N GLN A 86 6.90 -35.59 6.52
CA GLN A 86 7.83 -35.76 5.41
C GLN A 86 9.29 -35.61 5.85
N MET A 87 9.58 -34.66 6.76
CA MET A 87 10.94 -34.56 7.34
C MET A 87 11.30 -35.79 8.15
N GLU A 88 10.35 -36.35 8.93
CA GLU A 88 10.56 -37.60 9.67
C GLU A 88 10.75 -38.80 8.74
N GLU A 89 10.00 -38.90 7.66
CA GLU A 89 10.17 -39.94 6.65
C GLU A 89 11.55 -39.86 5.97
N ALA A 90 12.02 -38.65 5.66
CA ALA A 90 13.37 -38.47 5.13
C ALA A 90 14.45 -38.93 6.12
N ILE A 91 14.26 -38.71 7.42
CA ILE A 91 15.13 -39.20 8.47
C ILE A 91 15.09 -40.73 8.57
N ASP A 92 13.91 -41.34 8.50
CA ASP A 92 13.77 -42.81 8.50
C ASP A 92 14.46 -43.45 7.29
N ASN A 93 14.56 -42.73 6.19
CA ASN A 93 15.30 -43.12 4.99
C ASN A 93 16.81 -42.82 5.06
N GLY A 94 17.34 -42.44 6.24
CA GLY A 94 18.79 -42.27 6.49
C GLY A 94 19.33 -40.86 6.32
N SER A 95 18.45 -39.82 6.22
CA SER A 95 18.91 -38.43 6.19
C SER A 95 19.20 -37.89 7.59
N VAL A 96 20.19 -37.02 7.70
CA VAL A 96 20.38 -36.22 8.93
C VAL A 96 19.24 -35.18 9.03
N ALA A 97 18.95 -34.70 10.23
CA ALA A 97 17.87 -33.74 10.47
C ALA A 97 18.02 -32.48 9.59
N GLU A 98 19.22 -31.97 9.42
CA GLU A 98 19.53 -30.82 8.55
C GLU A 98 19.16 -31.08 7.08
N ALA A 99 19.55 -32.25 6.54
CA ALA A 99 19.25 -32.60 5.16
C ALA A 99 17.74 -32.82 4.94
N ALA A 100 17.04 -33.38 5.93
CA ALA A 100 15.59 -33.53 5.90
C ALA A 100 14.88 -32.17 5.86
N VAL A 101 15.25 -31.24 6.74
CA VAL A 101 14.74 -29.87 6.75
C VAL A 101 15.02 -29.16 5.43
N ASP A 102 16.26 -29.18 4.95
CA ASP A 102 16.66 -28.48 3.72
C ASP A 102 15.92 -29.02 2.49
N SER A 103 15.87 -30.34 2.32
CA SER A 103 15.23 -30.96 1.15
C SER A 103 13.72 -30.74 1.12
N ILE A 104 13.03 -30.92 2.25
CA ILE A 104 11.58 -30.78 2.31
C ILE A 104 11.18 -29.31 2.18
N CYS A 105 11.80 -28.37 2.89
CA CYS A 105 11.53 -26.96 2.72
C CYS A 105 11.85 -26.48 1.31
N THR A 106 12.94 -26.93 0.68
CA THR A 106 13.27 -26.58 -0.72
C THR A 106 12.20 -27.08 -1.68
N MET A 107 11.64 -28.26 -1.46
CA MET A 107 10.51 -28.77 -2.25
C MET A 107 9.30 -27.82 -2.17
N PHE A 108 8.92 -27.38 -0.96
CA PHE A 108 7.82 -26.43 -0.78
C PHE A 108 8.12 -25.05 -1.38
N ILE A 109 9.36 -24.54 -1.23
CA ILE A 109 9.79 -23.27 -1.85
C ILE A 109 9.63 -23.34 -3.36
N ASN A 110 10.07 -24.42 -4.00
CA ASN A 110 9.94 -24.60 -5.44
C ASN A 110 8.47 -24.72 -5.88
N MET A 111 7.65 -25.41 -5.10
CA MET A 111 6.23 -25.55 -5.37
C MET A 111 5.52 -24.19 -5.33
N PHE A 112 5.73 -23.40 -4.28
CA PHE A 112 5.12 -22.07 -4.13
C PHE A 112 5.68 -21.05 -5.14
N SER A 113 6.96 -21.12 -5.48
CA SER A 113 7.59 -20.23 -6.46
C SER A 113 7.11 -20.49 -7.91
N GLY A 114 6.62 -21.70 -8.19
CA GLY A 114 6.13 -22.10 -9.53
C GLY A 114 4.68 -21.69 -9.82
N VAL A 115 3.99 -21.03 -8.89
CA VAL A 115 2.59 -20.62 -9.03
C VAL A 115 2.51 -19.16 -9.48
N ASP A 116 1.57 -18.83 -10.37
CA ASP A 116 1.39 -17.46 -10.89
C ASP A 116 0.73 -16.48 -9.89
N ASP A 117 0.27 -16.96 -8.74
CA ASP A 117 -0.31 -16.16 -7.67
C ASP A 117 0.77 -15.53 -6.76
N GLU A 118 0.76 -14.19 -6.65
CA GLU A 118 1.77 -13.44 -5.89
C GLU A 118 1.73 -13.72 -4.37
N LEU A 119 0.54 -13.93 -3.80
CA LEU A 119 0.40 -14.29 -2.39
C LEU A 119 0.99 -15.67 -2.09
N THR A 120 0.78 -16.62 -2.99
CA THR A 120 1.37 -17.96 -2.88
C THR A 120 2.88 -17.91 -3.08
N ARG A 121 3.41 -17.07 -3.97
CA ARG A 121 4.86 -16.86 -4.12
C ARG A 121 5.51 -16.23 -2.89
N GLN A 122 4.81 -15.35 -2.17
CA GLN A 122 5.32 -14.80 -0.90
C GLN A 122 5.52 -15.91 0.15
N ARG A 123 4.68 -16.94 0.17
CA ARG A 123 4.86 -18.11 1.06
C ARG A 123 6.17 -18.87 0.82
N ALA A 124 6.73 -18.81 -0.39
CA ALA A 124 8.07 -19.36 -0.63
C ALA A 124 9.15 -18.67 0.22
N SER A 125 9.03 -17.36 0.44
CA SER A 125 9.92 -16.60 1.33
C SER A 125 9.74 -17.00 2.80
N ASP A 126 8.51 -17.23 3.22
CA ASP A 126 8.19 -17.64 4.59
C ASP A 126 8.77 -19.04 4.88
N VAL A 127 8.60 -20.00 3.97
CA VAL A 127 9.20 -21.35 4.10
C VAL A 127 10.73 -21.29 4.09
N LYS A 128 11.32 -20.37 3.31
CA LYS A 128 12.76 -20.15 3.33
C LYS A 128 13.25 -19.65 4.69
N ASP A 129 12.54 -18.70 5.30
CA ASP A 129 12.88 -18.19 6.64
C ASP A 129 12.78 -19.29 7.71
N ILE A 130 11.73 -20.12 7.65
CA ILE A 130 11.59 -21.30 8.52
C ILE A 130 12.76 -22.28 8.32
N ARG A 131 13.10 -22.61 7.06
CA ARG A 131 14.23 -23.50 6.74
C ARG A 131 15.53 -23.00 7.32
N ASP A 132 15.88 -21.76 7.05
CA ASP A 132 17.15 -21.16 7.44
C ASP A 132 17.24 -21.04 8.98
N SER A 133 16.12 -20.77 9.65
CA SER A 133 16.03 -20.74 11.11
C SER A 133 16.20 -22.12 11.75
N LEU A 134 15.52 -23.15 11.22
CA LEU A 134 15.67 -24.53 11.71
C LEU A 134 17.09 -25.07 11.50
N LEU A 135 17.69 -24.82 10.32
CA LEU A 135 19.07 -25.20 10.05
C LEU A 135 20.04 -24.51 11.02
N ARG A 136 19.83 -23.22 11.27
CA ARG A 136 20.63 -22.45 12.25
C ARG A 136 20.57 -23.07 13.65
N ILE A 137 19.37 -23.43 14.11
CA ILE A 137 19.16 -24.06 15.42
C ILE A 137 19.82 -25.43 15.46
N LEU A 138 19.60 -26.26 14.45
CA LEU A 138 20.21 -27.62 14.37
C LEU A 138 21.73 -27.58 14.37
N LEU A 139 22.33 -26.59 13.74
CA LEU A 139 23.79 -26.39 13.66
C LEU A 139 24.37 -25.64 14.87
N GLY A 140 23.53 -25.14 15.78
CA GLY A 140 23.96 -24.34 16.92
C GLY A 140 24.59 -22.99 16.54
N VAL A 141 24.24 -22.44 15.37
CA VAL A 141 24.78 -21.17 14.89
C VAL A 141 23.96 -20.02 15.47
N LYS A 142 24.63 -19.03 16.05
CA LYS A 142 23.94 -17.85 16.61
C LYS A 142 23.40 -16.98 15.50
N SER A 143 22.17 -16.47 15.67
CA SER A 143 21.63 -15.42 14.81
C SER A 143 22.44 -14.13 14.96
N VAL A 144 22.51 -13.33 13.89
CA VAL A 144 23.01 -11.96 13.98
C VAL A 144 22.00 -11.17 14.81
N ASP A 145 22.44 -10.62 15.94
CA ASP A 145 21.59 -9.77 16.78
C ASP A 145 21.49 -8.36 16.16
N ILE A 146 20.40 -8.14 15.44
CA ILE A 146 20.11 -6.84 14.80
C ILE A 146 19.59 -5.83 15.83
N SER A 147 19.08 -6.29 16.98
CA SER A 147 18.52 -5.41 18.01
C SER A 147 19.58 -4.56 18.70
N SER A 148 20.80 -5.07 18.77
CA SER A 148 21.94 -4.45 19.49
C SER A 148 22.88 -3.64 18.59
N VAL A 149 22.53 -3.38 17.32
CA VAL A 149 23.38 -2.59 16.42
C VAL A 149 23.61 -1.17 16.95
N PRO A 150 24.81 -0.60 16.77
CA PRO A 150 25.12 0.76 17.23
C PRO A 150 24.16 1.81 16.66
N LYS A 151 23.90 2.86 17.42
CA LYS A 151 23.05 3.96 16.97
C LYS A 151 23.62 4.61 15.71
N GLY A 152 22.75 4.83 14.72
CA GLY A 152 23.11 5.42 13.44
C GLY A 152 23.69 4.41 12.44
N SER A 153 23.49 3.11 12.64
CA SER A 153 23.97 2.10 11.70
C SER A 153 23.17 2.10 10.40
N VAL A 154 23.83 1.80 9.30
CA VAL A 154 23.20 1.46 8.02
C VAL A 154 23.25 -0.05 7.86
N LEU A 155 22.08 -0.68 7.85
CA LEU A 155 21.96 -2.12 7.71
C LEU A 155 22.04 -2.53 6.24
N ILE A 156 22.87 -3.51 5.94
CA ILE A 156 23.08 -4.02 4.59
C ILE A 156 22.91 -5.52 4.61
N ALA A 157 22.01 -6.05 3.78
CA ALA A 157 21.76 -7.47 3.66
C ALA A 157 21.45 -7.84 2.21
N LYS A 158 21.45 -9.13 1.90
CA LYS A 158 20.92 -9.61 0.63
C LYS A 158 19.40 -9.36 0.54
N ASP A 159 18.68 -9.74 1.60
CA ASP A 159 17.29 -9.41 1.86
C ASP A 159 17.04 -9.41 3.37
N PHE A 160 15.96 -8.78 3.81
CA PHE A 160 15.54 -8.85 5.22
C PHE A 160 14.33 -9.76 5.33
N THR A 161 14.51 -10.87 6.05
CA THR A 161 13.39 -11.78 6.37
C THR A 161 12.49 -11.17 7.43
N PRO A 162 11.25 -11.66 7.59
CA PRO A 162 10.36 -11.20 8.64
C PRO A 162 10.96 -11.31 10.04
N SER A 163 11.68 -12.39 10.33
CA SER A 163 12.35 -12.59 11.62
C SER A 163 13.51 -11.61 11.87
N MET A 164 14.21 -11.19 10.82
CA MET A 164 15.25 -10.16 10.91
C MET A 164 14.66 -8.78 11.13
N THR A 165 13.59 -8.46 10.40
CA THR A 165 12.94 -7.15 10.45
C THR A 165 12.27 -6.88 11.79
N SER A 166 11.77 -7.92 12.46
CA SER A 166 11.18 -7.81 13.81
C SER A 166 12.16 -7.33 14.88
N GLN A 167 13.46 -7.55 14.66
CA GLN A 167 14.53 -7.16 15.58
C GLN A 167 15.07 -5.75 15.34
N ILE A 168 14.61 -5.05 14.29
CA ILE A 168 15.12 -3.71 13.95
C ILE A 168 14.64 -2.68 14.97
N ASN A 169 15.58 -2.11 15.73
CA ASN A 169 15.31 -0.95 16.55
C ASN A 169 15.44 0.34 15.71
N ARG A 170 14.32 1.02 15.47
CA ARG A 170 14.24 2.25 14.67
C ARG A 170 15.21 3.34 15.12
N GLU A 171 15.49 3.43 16.43
CA GLU A 171 16.37 4.47 16.97
C GLU A 171 17.85 4.24 16.64
N ASN A 172 18.21 2.99 16.34
CA ASN A 172 19.57 2.59 16.06
C ASN A 172 19.89 2.56 14.56
N VAL A 173 18.86 2.45 13.69
CA VAL A 173 19.05 2.25 12.25
C VAL A 173 18.83 3.55 11.47
N SER A 174 19.87 3.98 10.76
CA SER A 174 19.86 5.19 9.92
C SER A 174 19.33 4.92 8.50
N ALA A 175 19.60 3.74 7.93
CA ALA A 175 19.07 3.30 6.65
C ALA A 175 19.11 1.78 6.50
N ILE A 176 18.33 1.28 5.51
CA ILE A 176 18.31 -0.10 5.09
C ILE A 176 18.72 -0.19 3.62
N ILE A 177 19.62 -1.13 3.29
CA ILE A 177 20.07 -1.39 1.92
C ILE A 177 19.95 -2.90 1.66
N THR A 178 19.31 -3.30 0.55
CA THR A 178 19.24 -4.70 0.14
C THR A 178 19.70 -4.93 -1.30
N GLU A 179 20.17 -6.15 -1.59
CA GLU A 179 20.54 -6.56 -2.95
C GLU A 179 19.33 -6.93 -3.80
N VAL A 180 18.25 -7.37 -3.17
CA VAL A 180 17.01 -7.77 -3.82
C VAL A 180 15.82 -7.00 -3.24
N GLY A 181 14.66 -7.12 -3.88
CA GLY A 181 13.43 -6.50 -3.43
C GLY A 181 13.03 -5.26 -4.26
N GLY A 182 11.73 -5.12 -4.48
CA GLY A 182 11.11 -3.98 -5.16
C GLY A 182 10.35 -3.08 -4.18
N VAL A 183 9.69 -2.05 -4.70
CA VAL A 183 8.88 -1.11 -3.90
C VAL A 183 7.72 -1.76 -3.14
N THR A 184 7.30 -2.96 -3.56
CA THR A 184 6.24 -3.76 -2.93
C THR A 184 6.77 -4.87 -2.03
N SER A 185 8.10 -5.05 -1.92
CA SER A 185 8.71 -6.09 -1.08
C SER A 185 8.44 -5.85 0.41
N HIS A 186 8.55 -6.92 1.19
CA HIS A 186 8.40 -6.87 2.66
C HIS A 186 9.34 -5.82 3.27
N SER A 187 10.63 -5.83 2.88
CA SER A 187 11.63 -4.86 3.34
C SER A 187 11.25 -3.41 3.01
N ALA A 188 10.61 -3.15 1.84
CA ALA A 188 10.15 -1.81 1.46
C ALA A 188 8.96 -1.35 2.32
N ILE A 189 8.00 -2.24 2.53
CA ILE A 189 6.79 -1.95 3.34
C ILE A 189 7.20 -1.61 4.76
N LEU A 190 8.05 -2.43 5.36
CA LEU A 190 8.54 -2.23 6.71
C LEU A 190 9.34 -0.94 6.85
N ALA A 191 10.30 -0.70 5.95
CA ALA A 191 11.11 0.53 6.00
C ALA A 191 10.24 1.79 5.97
N ARG A 192 9.17 1.80 5.14
CA ARG A 192 8.19 2.89 5.12
C ARG A 192 7.38 2.99 6.41
N ALA A 193 6.91 1.88 6.96
CA ALA A 193 6.16 1.85 8.21
C ALA A 193 7.00 2.37 9.39
N MET A 194 8.28 2.01 9.43
CA MET A 194 9.22 2.49 10.44
C MET A 194 9.77 3.90 10.16
N GLY A 195 9.55 4.45 8.96
CA GLY A 195 10.09 5.74 8.52
C GLY A 195 11.61 5.74 8.43
N ILE A 196 12.21 4.58 8.12
CA ILE A 196 13.65 4.41 7.89
C ILE A 196 13.93 4.55 6.39
N PRO A 197 14.90 5.39 5.97
CA PRO A 197 15.33 5.48 4.58
C PRO A 197 15.76 4.12 4.03
N ALA A 198 15.32 3.75 2.80
CA ALA A 198 15.69 2.47 2.23
C ALA A 198 16.02 2.56 0.75
N VAL A 199 17.07 1.83 0.36
CA VAL A 199 17.49 1.62 -1.04
C VAL A 199 17.61 0.13 -1.28
N LEU A 200 16.74 -0.38 -2.18
CA LEU A 200 16.66 -1.82 -2.49
C LEU A 200 17.21 -2.12 -3.88
N SER A 201 17.41 -3.39 -4.18
CA SER A 201 17.99 -3.85 -5.46
C SER A 201 19.36 -3.24 -5.77
N VAL A 202 20.21 -3.11 -4.76
CA VAL A 202 21.58 -2.62 -4.90
C VAL A 202 22.50 -3.80 -5.19
N VAL A 203 22.84 -4.00 -6.45
CA VAL A 203 23.60 -5.18 -6.93
C VAL A 203 24.95 -5.30 -6.24
N ASN A 204 25.20 -6.48 -5.63
CA ASN A 204 26.43 -6.85 -4.92
C ASN A 204 26.77 -5.89 -3.76
N ALA A 205 25.77 -5.38 -3.04
CA ALA A 205 25.99 -4.48 -1.89
C ALA A 205 26.75 -5.18 -0.75
N VAL A 206 26.41 -6.44 -0.47
CA VAL A 206 27.02 -7.26 0.62
C VAL A 206 28.50 -7.58 0.33
N GLU A 207 28.87 -7.67 -0.96
CA GLU A 207 30.27 -7.92 -1.34
C GLU A 207 31.11 -6.63 -1.39
N LYS A 208 30.48 -5.52 -1.83
CA LYS A 208 31.17 -4.25 -2.11
C LYS A 208 31.30 -3.34 -0.89
N ILE A 209 30.54 -3.60 0.15
CA ILE A 209 30.53 -2.82 1.38
C ILE A 209 31.07 -3.67 2.52
N SER A 210 31.98 -3.10 3.30
CA SER A 210 32.56 -3.75 4.48
C SER A 210 31.94 -3.21 5.76
N ASP A 211 31.95 -4.04 6.82
CA ASP A 211 31.52 -3.57 8.13
C ASP A 211 32.34 -2.35 8.57
N GLY A 212 31.65 -1.32 9.05
CA GLY A 212 32.26 -0.09 9.52
C GLY A 212 32.49 0.96 8.44
N ASP A 213 32.30 0.64 7.14
CA ASP A 213 32.36 1.64 6.07
C ASP A 213 31.37 2.77 6.31
N MET A 214 31.76 4.02 6.00
CA MET A 214 30.84 5.15 6.05
C MET A 214 29.94 5.15 4.81
N ILE A 215 28.63 5.15 5.01
CA ILE A 215 27.62 5.04 3.97
C ILE A 215 26.67 6.23 3.99
N ILE A 216 26.32 6.72 2.79
CA ILE A 216 25.16 7.59 2.59
C ILE A 216 24.14 6.83 1.75
N ALA A 217 22.91 6.70 2.25
CA ALA A 217 21.78 6.14 1.53
C ALA A 217 20.76 7.25 1.21
N ASP A 218 20.53 7.51 -0.07
CA ASP A 218 19.54 8.46 -0.58
C ASP A 218 18.28 7.68 -1.00
N GLY A 219 17.32 7.58 -0.10
CA GLY A 219 16.05 6.87 -0.32
C GLY A 219 15.11 7.58 -1.30
N PHE A 220 15.36 8.83 -1.68
CA PHE A 220 14.61 9.52 -2.74
C PHE A 220 15.07 9.11 -4.14
N LYS A 221 16.42 9.04 -4.32
CA LYS A 221 17.03 8.82 -5.63
C LYS A 221 17.55 7.41 -5.84
N GLY A 222 17.44 6.54 -4.84
CA GLY A 222 17.97 5.18 -4.89
C GLY A 222 19.50 5.11 -5.05
N LYS A 223 20.22 6.04 -4.41
CA LYS A 223 21.68 6.10 -4.49
C LYS A 223 22.32 5.70 -3.17
N VAL A 224 23.41 4.96 -3.25
CA VAL A 224 24.24 4.57 -2.11
C VAL A 224 25.67 5.00 -2.39
N PHE A 225 26.23 5.84 -1.52
CA PHE A 225 27.62 6.24 -1.58
C PHE A 225 28.39 5.39 -0.57
N THR A 226 29.37 4.67 -1.08
CA THR A 226 30.34 3.89 -0.31
C THR A 226 31.65 4.68 -0.29
N ASP A 227 32.20 4.92 0.86
CA ASP A 227 33.38 5.78 1.03
C ASP A 227 33.14 7.24 0.52
N PRO A 228 32.13 7.94 1.08
CA PRO A 228 31.83 9.32 0.67
C PRO A 228 32.94 10.27 1.12
N THR A 229 33.19 11.30 0.30
CA THR A 229 34.10 12.41 0.68
C THR A 229 33.49 13.24 1.81
N GLU A 230 34.31 14.02 2.51
CA GLU A 230 33.84 14.96 3.54
C GLU A 230 32.84 15.99 2.96
N GLU A 231 33.05 16.42 1.71
CA GLU A 231 32.15 17.34 1.03
C GLU A 231 30.79 16.70 0.77
N GLU A 232 30.74 15.45 0.30
CA GLU A 232 29.50 14.70 0.12
C GLU A 232 28.80 14.45 1.46
N LEU A 233 29.55 14.12 2.53
CA LEU A 233 28.99 13.95 3.88
C LEU A 233 28.32 15.23 4.36
N GLU A 234 28.98 16.38 4.23
CA GLU A 234 28.41 17.65 4.68
C GLU A 234 27.19 18.07 3.85
N GLU A 235 27.22 17.85 2.52
CA GLU A 235 26.07 18.09 1.65
C GLU A 235 24.87 17.24 2.11
N TYR A 236 25.07 15.94 2.35
CA TYR A 236 23.96 15.05 2.72
C TYR A 236 23.52 15.23 4.18
N ARG A 237 24.40 15.61 5.11
CA ARG A 237 24.00 16.04 6.46
C ARG A 237 23.09 17.27 6.42
N THR A 238 23.43 18.24 5.58
CA THR A 238 22.60 19.45 5.37
C THR A 238 21.22 19.07 4.81
N LYS A 239 21.17 18.21 3.80
CA LYS A 239 19.91 17.70 3.23
C LYS A 239 19.10 16.93 4.26
N GLN A 240 19.74 16.06 5.04
CA GLN A 240 19.09 15.29 6.11
C GLN A 240 18.49 16.20 7.18
N ALA A 241 19.26 17.18 7.66
CA ALA A 241 18.80 18.14 8.66
C ALA A 241 17.61 18.97 8.15
N ALA A 242 17.68 19.44 6.88
CA ALA A 242 16.58 20.17 6.25
C ALA A 242 15.32 19.31 6.15
N TYR A 243 15.45 18.06 5.71
CA TYR A 243 14.32 17.11 5.61
C TYR A 243 13.70 16.82 6.98
N LEU A 244 14.50 16.55 8.01
CA LEU A 244 14.02 16.31 9.37
C LEU A 244 13.30 17.52 9.95
N LYS A 245 13.87 18.72 9.77
CA LYS A 245 13.24 19.98 10.18
C LYS A 245 11.92 20.22 9.47
N GLU A 246 11.85 19.93 8.19
CA GLU A 246 10.61 20.02 7.42
C GLU A 246 9.58 19.04 7.98
N LYS A 247 9.97 17.78 8.20
CA LYS A 247 9.10 16.74 8.79
C LYS A 247 8.60 17.13 10.18
N GLU A 248 9.46 17.70 11.04
CA GLU A 248 9.03 18.22 12.35
C GLU A 248 8.05 19.39 12.21
N SER A 249 8.31 20.32 11.29
CA SER A 249 7.40 21.46 11.05
C SER A 249 6.01 21.01 10.57
N LEU A 250 5.91 19.86 9.90
CA LEU A 250 4.63 19.31 9.46
C LEU A 250 3.80 18.77 10.63
N ASN A 251 4.42 18.31 11.71
CA ASN A 251 3.69 17.82 12.89
C ASN A 251 2.79 18.88 13.52
N GLU A 252 3.13 20.17 13.38
CA GLU A 252 2.28 21.28 13.83
C GLU A 252 0.90 21.27 13.13
N TYR A 253 0.85 20.75 11.90
CA TYR A 253 -0.39 20.68 11.11
C TYR A 253 -1.22 19.44 11.41
N PHE A 254 -0.74 18.50 12.21
CA PHE A 254 -1.46 17.25 12.51
C PHE A 254 -2.80 17.52 13.22
N SER A 255 -2.81 18.38 14.21
CA SER A 255 -4.01 18.74 15.00
C SER A 255 -4.59 20.13 14.68
N LYS A 256 -3.91 20.90 13.82
CA LYS A 256 -4.35 22.25 13.45
C LYS A 256 -5.49 22.14 12.42
N GLU A 257 -6.55 22.95 12.56
CA GLU A 257 -7.56 23.04 11.52
C GLU A 257 -6.94 23.48 10.18
N THR A 258 -7.41 22.89 9.08
CA THR A 258 -6.96 23.25 7.73
C THR A 258 -7.74 24.47 7.25
N VAL A 259 -7.21 25.65 7.55
CA VAL A 259 -7.85 26.94 7.26
C VAL A 259 -6.87 27.83 6.50
N THR A 260 -7.29 28.43 5.39
CA THR A 260 -6.50 29.41 4.64
C THR A 260 -6.25 30.67 5.48
N LYS A 261 -5.30 31.51 5.10
CA LYS A 261 -5.05 32.79 5.78
C LYS A 261 -6.26 33.72 5.77
N SER A 262 -7.13 33.60 4.75
CA SER A 262 -8.41 34.32 4.67
C SER A 262 -9.53 33.73 5.53
N GLY A 263 -9.28 32.68 6.31
CA GLY A 263 -10.24 32.05 7.22
C GLY A 263 -11.18 31.02 6.58
N VAL A 264 -10.90 30.57 5.35
CA VAL A 264 -11.74 29.58 4.68
C VAL A 264 -11.28 28.16 5.05
N LYS A 265 -12.17 27.39 5.66
CA LYS A 265 -11.91 26.00 6.03
C LYS A 265 -11.89 25.11 4.79
N LYS A 266 -10.92 24.21 4.74
CA LYS A 266 -10.76 23.17 3.73
C LYS A 266 -10.62 21.83 4.43
N HIS A 267 -10.84 20.74 3.68
CA HIS A 267 -10.67 19.39 4.19
C HIS A 267 -9.55 18.66 3.44
N VAL A 268 -8.74 17.91 4.19
CA VAL A 268 -7.69 17.07 3.60
C VAL A 268 -7.97 15.63 3.99
N TYR A 269 -8.38 14.86 2.98
CA TYR A 269 -8.74 13.46 3.11
C TYR A 269 -7.64 12.55 2.52
N GLY A 270 -7.74 11.26 2.82
CA GLY A 270 -6.83 10.27 2.28
C GLY A 270 -7.45 9.43 1.16
N ASN A 271 -6.60 9.01 0.22
CA ASN A 271 -6.92 7.98 -0.78
C ASN A 271 -6.49 6.61 -0.23
N ILE A 272 -7.36 5.60 -0.32
CA ILE A 272 -7.10 4.24 0.13
C ILE A 272 -7.41 3.21 -0.96
N GLY A 273 -6.72 2.07 -0.91
CA GLY A 273 -6.98 0.90 -1.74
C GLY A 273 -7.57 -0.26 -0.94
N LYS A 274 -7.22 -0.37 0.34
CA LYS A 274 -7.68 -1.43 1.24
C LYS A 274 -8.28 -0.83 2.50
N ALA A 275 -9.13 -1.61 3.19
CA ALA A 275 -9.82 -1.11 4.39
C ALA A 275 -8.84 -0.71 5.51
N GLU A 276 -7.75 -1.44 5.65
CA GLU A 276 -6.72 -1.20 6.67
C GLU A 276 -5.97 0.12 6.45
N ASP A 277 -5.91 0.62 5.20
CA ASP A 277 -5.24 1.89 4.88
C ASP A 277 -5.92 3.09 5.57
N ALA A 278 -7.21 2.96 5.95
CA ALA A 278 -7.94 4.00 6.66
C ALA A 278 -7.27 4.41 7.97
N GLN A 279 -6.72 3.44 8.72
CA GLN A 279 -5.98 3.72 9.94
C GLN A 279 -4.73 4.59 9.66
N ASN A 280 -4.02 4.28 8.58
CA ASN A 280 -2.84 5.05 8.16
C ASN A 280 -3.20 6.49 7.75
N VAL A 281 -4.34 6.70 7.10
CA VAL A 281 -4.85 8.05 6.78
C VAL A 281 -5.03 8.86 8.06
N LEU A 282 -5.71 8.30 9.08
CA LEU A 282 -5.96 8.98 10.35
C LEU A 282 -4.66 9.24 11.13
N GLN A 283 -3.72 8.30 11.13
CA GLN A 283 -2.41 8.45 11.76
C GLN A 283 -1.53 9.52 11.09
N ASN A 284 -1.82 9.87 9.84
CA ASN A 284 -1.17 10.98 9.12
C ASN A 284 -1.99 12.29 9.19
N GLY A 285 -2.99 12.38 10.05
CA GLY A 285 -3.77 13.60 10.25
C GLY A 285 -4.85 13.84 9.20
N GLY A 286 -5.28 12.78 8.47
CA GLY A 286 -6.40 12.85 7.53
C GLY A 286 -7.74 13.07 8.23
N GLU A 287 -8.58 13.90 7.63
CA GLU A 287 -9.88 14.29 8.19
C GLU A 287 -11.03 13.40 7.71
N GLY A 288 -10.76 12.47 6.78
CA GLY A 288 -11.70 11.52 6.18
C GLY A 288 -11.05 10.72 5.05
N ILE A 289 -11.86 9.94 4.33
CA ILE A 289 -11.47 9.18 3.15
C ILE A 289 -12.17 9.78 1.93
N GLY A 290 -11.45 10.48 1.07
CA GLY A 290 -12.01 11.12 -0.12
C GLY A 290 -12.04 10.21 -1.35
N LEU A 291 -11.31 9.08 -1.29
CA LEU A 291 -11.36 8.06 -2.33
C LEU A 291 -11.03 6.68 -1.75
N PHE A 292 -12.01 5.82 -1.66
CA PHE A 292 -11.79 4.39 -1.52
C PHE A 292 -11.86 3.73 -2.91
N ARG A 293 -10.72 3.28 -3.41
CA ARG A 293 -10.58 2.59 -4.69
C ARG A 293 -11.00 1.15 -4.56
N THR A 294 -12.22 0.83 -4.92
CA THR A 294 -12.80 -0.50 -4.68
C THR A 294 -12.29 -1.58 -5.64
N GLU A 295 -11.65 -1.20 -6.75
CA GLU A 295 -11.08 -2.17 -7.69
C GLU A 295 -10.10 -3.16 -7.04
N PHE A 296 -9.38 -2.76 -5.99
CA PHE A 296 -8.49 -3.66 -5.25
C PHE A 296 -9.23 -4.82 -4.55
N LEU A 297 -10.53 -4.69 -4.29
CA LEU A 297 -11.35 -5.81 -3.78
C LEU A 297 -11.67 -6.84 -4.87
N PHE A 298 -11.55 -6.46 -6.13
CA PHE A 298 -11.84 -7.30 -7.30
C PHE A 298 -10.58 -7.87 -7.96
N MET A 299 -9.42 -7.26 -7.71
CA MET A 299 -8.12 -7.73 -8.21
C MET A 299 -7.61 -8.90 -7.35
N ASP A 300 -6.65 -9.65 -7.88
CA ASP A 300 -5.93 -10.74 -7.19
C ASP A 300 -6.85 -11.84 -6.61
N ARG A 301 -7.94 -12.15 -7.35
CA ARG A 301 -8.96 -13.13 -6.98
C ARG A 301 -9.35 -14.00 -8.17
N ALA A 302 -9.84 -15.21 -7.86
CA ALA A 302 -10.37 -16.13 -8.87
C ALA A 302 -11.88 -15.95 -9.15
N SER A 303 -12.60 -15.13 -8.35
CA SER A 303 -14.06 -14.93 -8.45
C SER A 303 -14.49 -13.56 -7.97
N LEU A 304 -15.70 -13.14 -8.36
CA LEU A 304 -16.33 -11.90 -7.88
C LEU A 304 -16.39 -11.86 -6.35
N PRO A 305 -16.06 -10.70 -5.73
CA PRO A 305 -16.29 -10.51 -4.31
C PRO A 305 -17.81 -10.54 -4.03
N THR A 306 -18.20 -11.30 -3.02
CA THR A 306 -19.59 -11.41 -2.57
C THR A 306 -20.07 -10.08 -1.96
N GLU A 307 -21.39 -9.91 -1.82
CA GLU A 307 -21.97 -8.77 -1.09
C GLU A 307 -21.42 -8.69 0.33
N GLN A 308 -21.25 -9.84 1.00
CA GLN A 308 -20.77 -9.88 2.37
C GLN A 308 -19.31 -9.43 2.51
N GLU A 309 -18.41 -9.89 1.64
CA GLU A 309 -17.00 -9.46 1.64
C GLU A 309 -16.86 -7.95 1.40
N GLN A 310 -17.62 -7.43 0.45
CA GLN A 310 -17.64 -5.98 0.17
C GLN A 310 -18.21 -5.18 1.36
N TYR A 311 -19.32 -5.67 1.95
CA TYR A 311 -19.91 -5.07 3.13
C TYR A 311 -18.93 -5.03 4.32
N GLU A 312 -18.19 -6.11 4.56
CA GLU A 312 -17.17 -6.17 5.61
C GLU A 312 -16.07 -5.14 5.39
N ALA A 313 -15.54 -5.03 4.17
CA ALA A 313 -14.53 -4.04 3.84
C ALA A 313 -15.04 -2.60 4.06
N TYR A 314 -16.23 -2.26 3.54
CA TYR A 314 -16.78 -0.90 3.66
C TYR A 314 -17.18 -0.56 5.09
N SER A 315 -17.78 -1.50 5.82
CA SER A 315 -18.14 -1.29 7.23
C SER A 315 -16.92 -1.17 8.14
N THR A 316 -15.82 -1.84 7.82
CA THR A 316 -14.55 -1.71 8.53
C THR A 316 -14.00 -0.30 8.39
N VAL A 317 -13.96 0.26 7.18
CA VAL A 317 -13.53 1.65 6.96
C VAL A 317 -14.43 2.63 7.72
N ALA A 318 -15.76 2.46 7.64
CA ALA A 318 -16.71 3.32 8.33
C ALA A 318 -16.51 3.32 9.85
N LYS A 319 -16.21 2.16 10.44
CA LYS A 319 -15.91 2.03 11.88
C LYS A 319 -14.57 2.65 12.26
N ILE A 320 -13.52 2.43 11.45
CA ILE A 320 -12.19 3.01 11.69
C ILE A 320 -12.25 4.54 11.65
N THR A 321 -13.02 5.10 10.71
CA THR A 321 -13.12 6.56 10.53
C THR A 321 -14.00 7.26 11.57
N ASP A 322 -14.76 6.51 12.36
CA ASP A 322 -15.56 7.00 13.50
C ASP A 322 -16.39 8.25 13.16
N GLY A 323 -17.29 8.12 12.19
CA GLY A 323 -18.19 9.18 11.74
C GLY A 323 -17.59 10.22 10.78
N LYS A 324 -16.28 10.17 10.50
CA LYS A 324 -15.69 10.98 9.44
C LYS A 324 -16.18 10.51 8.07
N GLU A 325 -16.12 11.40 7.10
CA GLU A 325 -16.60 11.13 5.74
C GLU A 325 -15.79 10.04 5.04
N VAL A 326 -16.48 9.13 4.36
CA VAL A 326 -15.90 8.07 3.54
C VAL A 326 -16.56 8.07 2.17
N ILE A 327 -15.82 8.40 1.11
CA ILE A 327 -16.30 8.37 -0.26
C ILE A 327 -15.85 7.06 -0.92
N ILE A 328 -16.80 6.19 -1.22
CA ILE A 328 -16.56 4.91 -1.88
C ILE A 328 -16.82 5.07 -3.37
N ARG A 329 -15.78 4.90 -4.17
CA ARG A 329 -15.89 4.87 -5.63
C ARG A 329 -16.42 3.50 -6.07
N THR A 330 -17.48 3.48 -6.87
CA THR A 330 -17.94 2.24 -7.47
C THR A 330 -16.89 1.69 -8.45
N LEU A 331 -17.05 0.44 -8.83
CA LEU A 331 -16.09 -0.33 -9.61
C LEU A 331 -15.56 0.44 -10.82
N ASP A 332 -14.23 0.61 -10.87
CA ASP A 332 -13.51 1.21 -11.99
C ASP A 332 -12.52 0.20 -12.57
N ILE A 333 -13.05 -0.78 -13.28
CA ILE A 333 -12.32 -1.84 -13.96
C ILE A 333 -12.51 -1.72 -15.46
N GLY A 334 -11.51 -2.15 -16.22
CA GLY A 334 -11.34 -1.99 -17.66
C GLY A 334 -10.11 -1.14 -17.95
N GLY A 335 -9.80 -0.91 -19.20
CA GLY A 335 -8.57 -0.23 -19.59
C GLY A 335 -7.34 -1.11 -19.38
N ASP A 336 -6.48 -0.71 -18.48
CA ASP A 336 -5.25 -1.44 -18.11
C ASP A 336 -5.44 -2.53 -17.04
N LYS A 337 -6.64 -2.61 -16.44
CA LYS A 337 -6.97 -3.54 -15.35
C LYS A 337 -7.78 -4.72 -15.89
N ALA A 338 -7.10 -5.71 -16.46
CA ALA A 338 -7.73 -6.94 -16.89
C ALA A 338 -8.01 -7.84 -15.68
N ILE A 339 -9.24 -8.34 -15.59
CA ILE A 339 -9.66 -9.33 -14.58
C ILE A 339 -10.35 -10.48 -15.32
N ASP A 340 -9.71 -11.63 -15.37
CA ASP A 340 -10.10 -12.76 -16.21
C ASP A 340 -11.53 -13.25 -15.95
N TYR A 341 -11.95 -13.31 -14.67
CA TYR A 341 -13.28 -13.81 -14.32
C TYR A 341 -14.43 -12.85 -14.69
N LEU A 342 -14.14 -11.56 -14.96
CA LEU A 342 -15.12 -10.59 -15.45
C LEU A 342 -15.40 -10.71 -16.94
N LYS A 343 -14.56 -11.48 -17.66
CA LYS A 343 -14.69 -11.73 -19.11
C LYS A 343 -14.87 -10.46 -19.94
N ILE A 344 -14.16 -9.38 -19.58
CA ILE A 344 -14.18 -8.13 -20.35
C ILE A 344 -13.46 -8.40 -21.66
N GLU A 345 -14.13 -8.16 -22.78
CA GLU A 345 -13.53 -8.34 -24.10
C GLU A 345 -12.34 -7.40 -24.29
N LYS A 346 -11.33 -7.89 -25.02
CA LYS A 346 -10.17 -7.07 -25.35
C LYS A 346 -10.55 -6.04 -26.41
N GLU A 347 -10.32 -4.78 -26.10
CA GLU A 347 -10.62 -3.64 -26.97
C GLU A 347 -9.34 -3.01 -27.53
N ASP A 348 -9.43 -2.37 -28.68
CA ASP A 348 -8.28 -1.65 -29.28
C ASP A 348 -7.89 -0.40 -28.47
N ASN A 349 -8.87 0.26 -27.85
CA ASN A 349 -8.68 1.45 -27.03
C ASN A 349 -9.39 1.29 -25.67
N PRO A 350 -8.86 0.44 -24.77
CA PRO A 350 -9.57 0.07 -23.55
C PRO A 350 -9.91 1.25 -22.62
N PHE A 351 -9.09 2.30 -22.61
CA PHE A 351 -9.36 3.51 -21.81
C PHE A 351 -10.57 4.30 -22.31
N LEU A 352 -10.92 4.18 -23.58
CA LEU A 352 -12.11 4.81 -24.20
C LEU A 352 -13.30 3.85 -24.31
N GLY A 353 -13.15 2.62 -23.86
CA GLY A 353 -14.05 1.51 -24.08
C GLY A 353 -15.06 1.25 -22.97
N HIS A 354 -15.39 -0.03 -22.81
CA HIS A 354 -16.40 -0.56 -21.90
C HIS A 354 -15.82 -0.77 -20.49
N ARG A 355 -15.68 0.30 -19.72
CA ARG A 355 -15.13 0.29 -18.36
C ARG A 355 -16.00 1.09 -17.39
N ALA A 356 -15.72 0.94 -16.10
CA ALA A 356 -16.29 1.71 -15.00
C ALA A 356 -17.81 1.73 -15.01
N ILE A 357 -18.45 2.93 -14.97
CA ILE A 357 -19.92 3.04 -14.92
C ILE A 357 -20.60 2.39 -16.13
N ARG A 358 -19.96 2.37 -17.30
CA ARG A 358 -20.51 1.73 -18.50
C ARG A 358 -20.65 0.23 -18.29
N TYR A 359 -19.56 -0.41 -17.83
CA TYR A 359 -19.58 -1.83 -17.48
C TYR A 359 -20.59 -2.14 -16.39
N CYS A 360 -20.66 -1.32 -15.34
CA CYS A 360 -21.58 -1.49 -14.22
C CYS A 360 -23.05 -1.44 -14.67
N LEU A 361 -23.42 -0.49 -15.52
CA LEU A 361 -24.79 -0.33 -16.02
C LEU A 361 -25.22 -1.42 -16.98
N ASP A 362 -24.29 -2.02 -17.72
CA ASP A 362 -24.56 -3.16 -18.60
C ASP A 362 -24.52 -4.50 -17.85
N ASN A 363 -23.94 -4.52 -16.63
CA ASN A 363 -23.90 -5.67 -15.74
C ASN A 363 -24.59 -5.37 -14.40
N PRO A 364 -25.90 -5.06 -14.38
CA PRO A 364 -26.59 -4.58 -13.19
C PRO A 364 -26.55 -5.55 -12.01
N LYS A 365 -26.44 -6.85 -12.26
CA LYS A 365 -26.32 -7.87 -11.19
C LYS A 365 -25.04 -7.67 -10.38
N ILE A 366 -23.91 -7.42 -11.04
CA ILE A 366 -22.61 -7.18 -10.37
C ILE A 366 -22.68 -5.82 -9.65
N PHE A 367 -23.22 -4.81 -10.31
CA PHE A 367 -23.31 -3.47 -9.75
C PHE A 367 -24.21 -3.43 -8.51
N LYS A 368 -25.37 -4.11 -8.52
CA LYS A 368 -26.29 -4.19 -7.37
C LYS A 368 -25.65 -4.86 -6.16
N ILE A 369 -24.82 -5.88 -6.33
CA ILE A 369 -24.04 -6.50 -5.23
C ILE A 369 -23.19 -5.42 -4.52
N GLN A 370 -22.48 -4.58 -5.27
CA GLN A 370 -21.68 -3.50 -4.70
C GLN A 370 -22.54 -2.42 -4.04
N LEU A 371 -23.60 -1.95 -4.71
CA LEU A 371 -24.50 -0.91 -4.18
C LEU A 371 -25.18 -1.37 -2.87
N ARG A 372 -25.66 -2.60 -2.81
CA ARG A 372 -26.25 -3.19 -1.61
C ARG A 372 -25.23 -3.24 -0.46
N ALA A 373 -24.01 -3.67 -0.73
CA ALA A 373 -22.93 -3.68 0.26
C ALA A 373 -22.62 -2.28 0.82
N ILE A 374 -22.58 -1.26 -0.05
CA ILE A 374 -22.37 0.14 0.36
C ILE A 374 -23.52 0.66 1.22
N LEU A 375 -24.78 0.44 0.79
CA LEU A 375 -25.98 0.85 1.54
C LEU A 375 -26.04 0.20 2.93
N ARG A 376 -25.71 -1.09 3.05
CA ARG A 376 -25.63 -1.81 4.32
C ARG A 376 -24.52 -1.26 5.22
N ALA A 377 -23.36 -0.96 4.65
CA ALA A 377 -22.22 -0.42 5.39
C ALA A 377 -22.47 1.00 5.92
N ALA A 378 -23.30 1.79 5.24
CA ALA A 378 -23.64 3.16 5.61
C ALA A 378 -24.33 3.29 6.99
N VAL A 379 -24.85 2.20 7.55
CA VAL A 379 -25.38 2.17 8.93
C VAL A 379 -24.29 2.47 9.98
N PHE A 380 -23.02 2.26 9.65
CA PHE A 380 -21.89 2.38 10.59
C PHE A 380 -21.15 3.71 10.52
N GLY A 381 -21.45 4.58 9.55
CA GLY A 381 -20.74 5.84 9.42
C GLY A 381 -21.21 6.71 8.27
N ASN A 382 -20.52 7.81 8.05
CA ASN A 382 -20.85 8.80 7.01
C ASN A 382 -20.28 8.36 5.65
N ILE A 383 -20.97 7.43 4.99
CA ILE A 383 -20.58 6.89 3.68
C ILE A 383 -21.29 7.66 2.57
N LYS A 384 -20.54 7.98 1.53
CA LYS A 384 -21.00 8.51 0.24
C LYS A 384 -20.57 7.58 -0.88
N VAL A 385 -21.34 7.52 -1.96
CA VAL A 385 -20.98 6.77 -3.17
C VAL A 385 -20.59 7.72 -4.30
N MET A 386 -19.55 7.37 -5.04
CA MET A 386 -19.03 8.14 -6.17
C MET A 386 -18.99 7.29 -7.43
N LEU A 387 -19.62 7.80 -8.50
CA LEU A 387 -19.69 7.14 -9.80
C LEU A 387 -18.50 7.58 -10.69
N PRO A 388 -17.61 6.65 -11.11
CA PRO A 388 -16.48 6.97 -11.99
C PRO A 388 -16.87 7.03 -13.45
N LEU A 389 -16.05 7.69 -14.26
CA LEU A 389 -16.10 7.75 -15.74
C LEU A 389 -17.44 8.17 -16.34
N VAL A 390 -18.19 9.00 -15.64
CA VAL A 390 -19.47 9.55 -16.13
C VAL A 390 -19.23 10.46 -17.32
N THR A 391 -20.10 10.34 -18.34
CA THR A 391 -20.08 11.15 -19.55
C THR A 391 -21.43 11.81 -19.85
N THR A 392 -22.53 11.25 -19.33
CA THR A 392 -23.89 11.70 -19.59
C THR A 392 -24.75 11.76 -18.33
N LEU A 393 -25.86 12.50 -18.39
CA LEU A 393 -26.88 12.54 -17.33
C LEU A 393 -27.61 11.20 -17.17
N ASP A 394 -27.80 10.48 -18.29
CA ASP A 394 -28.50 9.20 -18.29
C ASP A 394 -27.79 8.15 -17.46
N GLU A 395 -26.45 8.09 -17.53
CA GLU A 395 -25.65 7.19 -16.69
C GLU A 395 -25.90 7.42 -15.20
N VAL A 396 -25.96 8.67 -14.77
CA VAL A 396 -26.24 9.04 -13.37
C VAL A 396 -27.67 8.63 -12.98
N ARG A 397 -28.66 8.92 -13.82
CA ARG A 397 -30.07 8.58 -13.55
C ARG A 397 -30.29 7.09 -13.45
N ARG A 398 -29.68 6.30 -14.35
CA ARG A 398 -29.73 4.85 -14.33
C ARG A 398 -29.06 4.28 -13.07
N ALA A 399 -27.91 4.82 -12.67
CA ALA A 399 -27.25 4.39 -11.44
C ALA A 399 -28.10 4.69 -10.19
N LYS A 400 -28.70 5.88 -10.11
CA LYS A 400 -29.62 6.25 -9.02
C LYS A 400 -30.87 5.36 -8.98
N ALA A 401 -31.42 4.99 -10.12
CA ALA A 401 -32.54 4.05 -10.19
C ALA A 401 -32.15 2.67 -9.61
N LEU A 402 -30.97 2.16 -9.93
CA LEU A 402 -30.46 0.91 -9.36
C LEU A 402 -30.21 1.01 -7.84
N ILE A 403 -29.79 2.17 -7.33
CA ILE A 403 -29.66 2.39 -5.88
C ILE A 403 -31.03 2.28 -5.20
N GLU A 404 -32.07 2.89 -5.76
CA GLU A 404 -33.44 2.78 -5.21
C GLU A 404 -33.97 1.35 -5.27
N GLU A 405 -33.75 0.63 -6.38
CA GLU A 405 -34.07 -0.80 -6.46
C GLU A 405 -33.37 -1.61 -5.36
N CYS A 406 -32.08 -1.34 -5.11
CA CYS A 406 -31.33 -1.99 -4.03
C CYS A 406 -31.91 -1.71 -2.64
N LYS A 407 -32.38 -0.49 -2.38
CA LYS A 407 -33.04 -0.13 -1.11
C LYS A 407 -34.33 -0.92 -0.92
N ASP A 408 -35.15 -1.05 -1.99
CA ASP A 408 -36.38 -1.82 -1.94
C ASP A 408 -36.11 -3.30 -1.71
N GLU A 409 -35.09 -3.89 -2.35
CA GLU A 409 -34.67 -5.26 -2.11
C GLU A 409 -34.23 -5.48 -0.65
N LEU A 410 -33.32 -4.64 -0.14
CA LEU A 410 -32.83 -4.72 1.24
C LEU A 410 -33.99 -4.60 2.26
N LYS A 411 -34.94 -3.71 2.00
CA LYS A 411 -36.13 -3.55 2.82
C LYS A 411 -37.01 -4.79 2.84
N ASN A 412 -37.23 -5.40 1.67
CA ASN A 412 -38.04 -6.62 1.53
C ASN A 412 -37.37 -7.82 2.22
N GLU A 413 -36.04 -7.87 2.25
CA GLU A 413 -35.24 -8.86 2.93
C GLU A 413 -35.09 -8.62 4.44
N GLY A 414 -35.56 -7.47 4.95
CA GLY A 414 -35.42 -7.07 6.36
C GLY A 414 -33.99 -6.72 6.78
N LEU A 415 -33.12 -6.43 5.82
CA LEU A 415 -31.73 -6.04 6.07
C LEU A 415 -31.63 -4.54 6.38
N LYS A 416 -30.76 -4.18 7.34
CA LYS A 416 -30.53 -2.79 7.70
C LYS A 416 -29.67 -2.10 6.63
N PHE A 417 -30.06 -0.89 6.27
CA PHE A 417 -29.31 0.00 5.37
C PHE A 417 -29.55 1.47 5.77
N ALA A 418 -28.76 2.37 5.22
CA ALA A 418 -28.96 3.81 5.35
C ALA A 418 -28.91 4.47 3.96
N ASP A 419 -29.53 5.65 3.85
CA ASP A 419 -29.41 6.49 2.66
C ASP A 419 -27.99 7.02 2.51
N ILE A 420 -27.53 7.11 1.28
CA ILE A 420 -26.18 7.57 0.93
C ILE A 420 -26.23 8.71 -0.08
N PRO A 421 -25.46 9.79 0.11
CA PRO A 421 -25.26 10.80 -0.93
C PRO A 421 -24.56 10.20 -2.16
N VAL A 422 -25.02 10.60 -3.35
CA VAL A 422 -24.49 10.13 -4.63
C VAL A 422 -23.73 11.26 -5.32
N GLY A 423 -22.44 11.06 -5.57
CA GLY A 423 -21.59 11.98 -6.30
C GLY A 423 -21.03 11.40 -7.59
N VAL A 424 -20.41 12.28 -8.36
CA VAL A 424 -19.77 11.93 -9.63
C VAL A 424 -18.29 12.30 -9.58
N MET A 425 -17.45 11.40 -10.08
CA MET A 425 -16.07 11.71 -10.40
C MET A 425 -16.04 12.47 -11.72
N ILE A 426 -15.64 13.73 -11.67
CA ILE A 426 -15.45 14.56 -12.86
C ILE A 426 -14.05 14.31 -13.42
N GLU A 427 -13.96 13.36 -14.32
CA GLU A 427 -12.69 12.88 -14.88
C GLU A 427 -12.72 12.72 -16.40
N THR A 428 -13.87 13.03 -17.02
CA THR A 428 -14.00 13.12 -18.46
C THR A 428 -14.23 14.57 -18.89
N PRO A 429 -13.72 15.03 -20.04
CA PRO A 429 -14.04 16.36 -20.56
C PRO A 429 -15.55 16.60 -20.74
N SER A 430 -16.30 15.55 -21.11
CA SER A 430 -17.77 15.61 -21.23
C SER A 430 -18.41 16.00 -19.88
N ALA A 431 -18.10 15.26 -18.81
CA ALA A 431 -18.64 15.54 -17.48
C ALA A 431 -18.26 16.96 -16.98
N ALA A 432 -17.02 17.38 -17.23
CA ALA A 432 -16.57 18.71 -16.83
C ALA A 432 -17.34 19.83 -17.57
N ILE A 433 -17.60 19.66 -18.88
CA ILE A 433 -18.35 20.63 -19.69
C ILE A 433 -19.82 20.73 -19.26
N ILE A 434 -20.46 19.59 -18.96
CA ILE A 434 -21.87 19.54 -18.51
C ILE A 434 -22.04 19.55 -17.00
N SER A 435 -21.00 19.93 -16.23
CA SER A 435 -21.01 19.91 -14.77
C SER A 435 -22.10 20.78 -14.15
N ASP A 436 -22.56 21.83 -14.82
CA ASP A 436 -23.71 22.64 -14.40
C ASP A 436 -25.05 21.89 -14.47
N LEU A 437 -25.16 20.91 -15.35
CA LEU A 437 -26.32 20.02 -15.45
C LEU A 437 -26.20 18.87 -14.45
N LEU A 438 -25.03 18.24 -14.36
CA LEU A 438 -24.75 17.17 -13.41
C LEU A 438 -24.94 17.62 -11.95
N ALA A 439 -24.54 18.85 -11.62
CA ALA A 439 -24.68 19.40 -10.27
C ALA A 439 -26.13 19.51 -9.77
N LYS A 440 -27.12 19.39 -10.64
CA LYS A 440 -28.55 19.36 -10.28
C LYS A 440 -29.06 17.96 -9.96
N GLU A 441 -28.28 16.95 -10.32
CA GLU A 441 -28.65 15.54 -10.22
C GLU A 441 -27.93 14.81 -9.10
N VAL A 442 -26.85 15.40 -8.55
CA VAL A 442 -25.99 14.73 -7.57
C VAL A 442 -25.68 15.60 -6.37
N ASP A 443 -25.17 14.98 -5.30
CA ASP A 443 -24.96 15.62 -4.01
C ASP A 443 -23.54 16.22 -3.86
N PHE A 444 -22.57 15.78 -4.66
CA PHE A 444 -21.19 16.29 -4.63
C PHE A 444 -20.43 15.94 -5.92
N PHE A 445 -19.29 16.61 -6.12
CA PHE A 445 -18.30 16.27 -7.12
C PHE A 445 -16.95 15.92 -6.48
N SER A 446 -16.21 15.02 -7.15
CA SER A 446 -14.78 14.84 -6.92
C SER A 446 -14.05 14.84 -8.26
N ILE A 447 -13.04 15.69 -8.41
CA ILE A 447 -12.31 15.85 -9.67
C ILE A 447 -11.21 14.80 -9.75
N GLY A 448 -11.32 13.88 -10.72
CA GLY A 448 -10.33 12.85 -11.03
C GLY A 448 -9.30 13.35 -12.03
N THR A 449 -8.30 14.11 -11.58
CA THR A 449 -7.35 14.80 -12.47
C THR A 449 -6.51 13.88 -13.33
N ASN A 450 -6.29 12.63 -12.91
CA ASN A 450 -5.49 11.70 -13.68
C ASN A 450 -6.14 11.41 -15.05
N ASP A 451 -7.37 10.92 -15.03
CA ASP A 451 -8.11 10.61 -16.26
C ASP A 451 -8.54 11.89 -16.98
N LEU A 452 -8.95 12.95 -16.25
CA LEU A 452 -9.28 14.23 -16.86
C LEU A 452 -8.11 14.80 -17.68
N THR A 453 -6.88 14.73 -17.18
CA THR A 453 -5.68 15.17 -17.89
C THR A 453 -5.45 14.31 -19.13
N GLY A 454 -5.47 12.97 -18.96
CA GLY A 454 -5.27 12.03 -20.06
C GLY A 454 -6.25 12.24 -21.21
N TYR A 455 -7.53 12.30 -20.91
CA TYR A 455 -8.57 12.50 -21.92
C TYR A 455 -8.58 13.91 -22.54
N THR A 456 -8.31 14.95 -21.76
CA THR A 456 -8.25 16.32 -22.26
C THR A 456 -7.08 16.54 -23.19
N MET A 457 -5.91 15.99 -22.83
CA MET A 457 -4.68 16.13 -23.60
C MET A 457 -4.53 15.05 -24.69
N ALA A 458 -5.44 14.05 -24.72
CA ALA A 458 -5.36 12.88 -25.59
C ALA A 458 -4.02 12.12 -25.42
N VAL A 459 -3.59 11.91 -24.19
CA VAL A 459 -2.29 11.32 -23.82
C VAL A 459 -2.48 10.12 -22.92
N ASP A 460 -1.88 9.01 -23.29
CA ASP A 460 -1.69 7.87 -22.41
C ASP A 460 -0.50 8.14 -21.47
N ARG A 461 -0.77 8.22 -20.15
CA ARG A 461 0.25 8.43 -19.10
C ARG A 461 1.31 7.33 -19.05
N GLY A 462 0.97 6.10 -19.48
CA GLY A 462 1.88 4.96 -19.56
C GLY A 462 2.84 5.00 -20.74
N ASN A 463 2.57 5.84 -21.74
CA ASN A 463 3.40 5.95 -22.93
C ASN A 463 4.52 6.99 -22.76
N ALA A 464 5.75 6.51 -22.56
CA ALA A 464 6.93 7.36 -22.33
C ALA A 464 7.20 8.39 -23.46
N ALA A 465 6.80 8.11 -24.70
CA ALA A 465 7.03 8.99 -25.84
C ALA A 465 6.22 10.30 -25.75
N VAL A 466 5.03 10.24 -25.14
CA VAL A 466 4.10 11.38 -25.03
C VAL A 466 3.88 11.86 -23.59
N SER A 467 4.46 11.19 -22.61
CA SER A 467 4.28 11.49 -21.17
C SER A 467 4.60 12.95 -20.79
N LYS A 468 5.45 13.64 -21.55
CA LYS A 468 5.76 15.07 -21.36
C LYS A 468 4.56 16.00 -21.59
N LEU A 469 3.53 15.54 -22.31
CA LEU A 469 2.30 16.29 -22.55
C LEU A 469 1.29 16.09 -21.41
N TYR A 470 1.49 15.07 -20.59
CA TYR A 470 0.64 14.75 -19.45
C TYR A 470 1.03 15.63 -18.26
N ASP A 471 0.41 16.80 -18.18
CA ASP A 471 0.61 17.73 -17.06
C ASP A 471 -0.75 18.37 -16.70
N PRO A 472 -1.24 18.25 -15.45
CA PRO A 472 -2.50 18.83 -15.02
C PRO A 472 -2.52 20.36 -15.05
N ILE A 473 -1.36 21.04 -15.20
CA ILE A 473 -1.26 22.49 -15.31
C ILE A 473 -1.57 22.99 -16.73
N GLN A 474 -1.77 22.11 -17.69
CA GLN A 474 -2.13 22.53 -19.04
C GLN A 474 -3.39 23.42 -19.05
N PRO A 475 -3.40 24.52 -19.82
CA PRO A 475 -4.51 25.48 -19.78
C PRO A 475 -5.89 24.87 -20.05
N ALA A 476 -5.98 23.83 -20.89
CA ALA A 476 -7.23 23.13 -21.17
C ALA A 476 -7.74 22.39 -19.93
N VAL A 477 -6.86 21.68 -19.22
CA VAL A 477 -7.19 20.96 -17.99
C VAL A 477 -7.59 21.93 -16.88
N LEU A 478 -6.82 22.99 -16.68
CA LEU A 478 -7.12 24.03 -15.68
C LEU A 478 -8.49 24.67 -15.90
N ARG A 479 -8.87 24.94 -17.15
CA ARG A 479 -10.19 25.50 -17.48
C ARG A 479 -11.32 24.55 -17.11
N LEU A 480 -11.16 23.25 -17.36
CA LEU A 480 -12.17 22.25 -17.00
C LEU A 480 -12.30 22.12 -15.48
N ILE A 481 -11.19 22.11 -14.75
CA ILE A 481 -11.18 22.09 -13.27
C ILE A 481 -11.89 23.34 -12.73
N GLU A 482 -11.50 24.54 -13.17
CA GLU A 482 -12.10 25.79 -12.74
C GLU A 482 -13.60 25.85 -13.04
N THR A 483 -14.02 25.41 -14.25
CA THR A 483 -15.42 25.37 -14.65
C THR A 483 -16.21 24.43 -13.73
N THR A 484 -15.69 23.24 -13.46
CA THR A 484 -16.32 22.26 -12.56
C THR A 484 -16.53 22.85 -11.15
N ILE A 485 -15.48 23.45 -10.58
CA ILE A 485 -15.56 24.04 -9.24
C ILE A 485 -16.62 25.17 -9.22
N LYS A 486 -16.61 26.07 -10.21
CA LYS A 486 -17.58 27.17 -10.31
C LYS A 486 -19.01 26.67 -10.44
N ASN A 487 -19.25 25.63 -11.24
CA ASN A 487 -20.58 25.05 -11.42
C ASN A 487 -21.09 24.36 -10.15
N ALA A 488 -20.23 23.62 -9.43
CA ALA A 488 -20.56 23.04 -8.14
C ALA A 488 -20.93 24.12 -7.11
N LYS A 489 -20.12 25.19 -7.00
CA LYS A 489 -20.39 26.30 -6.09
C LYS A 489 -21.69 27.02 -6.43
N LYS A 490 -21.98 27.25 -7.70
CA LYS A 490 -23.24 27.85 -8.15
C LYS A 490 -24.45 26.98 -7.82
N ALA A 491 -24.30 25.66 -7.87
CA ALA A 491 -25.35 24.72 -7.50
C ALA A 491 -25.47 24.48 -6.00
N GLY A 492 -24.50 24.93 -5.20
CA GLY A 492 -24.48 24.75 -3.73
C GLY A 492 -24.07 23.37 -3.29
N ILE A 493 -23.38 22.58 -4.14
CA ILE A 493 -22.86 21.26 -3.79
C ILE A 493 -21.37 21.30 -3.47
N PRO A 494 -20.87 20.45 -2.57
CA PRO A 494 -19.43 20.30 -2.30
C PRO A 494 -18.67 19.81 -3.53
N VAL A 495 -17.41 20.22 -3.65
CA VAL A 495 -16.50 19.75 -4.69
C VAL A 495 -15.12 19.46 -4.11
N GLY A 496 -14.68 18.20 -4.27
CA GLY A 496 -13.35 17.72 -3.93
C GLY A 496 -12.48 17.42 -5.15
N MET A 497 -11.25 17.00 -4.88
CA MET A 497 -10.30 16.51 -5.87
C MET A 497 -9.53 15.32 -5.31
N CYS A 498 -9.51 14.20 -6.01
CA CYS A 498 -8.86 12.96 -5.56
C CYS A 498 -7.74 12.46 -6.48
N GLY A 499 -7.46 13.15 -7.59
CA GLY A 499 -6.31 12.88 -8.43
C GLY A 499 -5.00 13.38 -7.82
N GLU A 500 -3.88 12.98 -8.42
CA GLU A 500 -2.53 13.33 -7.92
C GLU A 500 -2.30 14.86 -7.84
N ALA A 501 -2.98 15.62 -8.68
CA ALA A 501 -2.91 17.08 -8.68
C ALA A 501 -3.44 17.74 -7.39
N ALA A 502 -4.21 17.02 -6.56
CA ALA A 502 -4.66 17.53 -5.27
C ALA A 502 -3.51 17.82 -4.29
N ALA A 503 -2.37 17.13 -4.45
CA ALA A 503 -1.15 17.35 -3.67
C ALA A 503 -0.12 18.26 -4.35
N ASP A 504 -0.39 18.71 -5.58
CA ASP A 504 0.56 19.54 -6.32
C ASP A 504 0.60 20.98 -5.75
N THR A 505 1.70 21.33 -5.12
CA THR A 505 1.89 22.64 -4.48
C THR A 505 1.78 23.82 -5.45
N ARG A 506 1.96 23.59 -6.76
CA ARG A 506 1.77 24.61 -7.81
C ARG A 506 0.29 24.91 -8.05
N LEU A 507 -0.59 23.92 -7.77
CA LEU A 507 -2.03 24.00 -8.01
C LEU A 507 -2.83 24.38 -6.77
N ILE A 508 -2.40 23.98 -5.59
CA ILE A 508 -3.13 24.22 -4.33
C ILE A 508 -3.59 25.68 -4.18
N PRO A 509 -2.77 26.73 -4.45
CA PRO A 509 -3.22 28.11 -4.36
C PRO A 509 -4.35 28.46 -5.33
N LEU A 510 -4.32 27.93 -6.55
CA LEU A 510 -5.39 28.12 -7.53
C LEU A 510 -6.67 27.41 -7.12
N LEU A 511 -6.56 26.17 -6.64
CA LEU A 511 -7.68 25.37 -6.17
C LEU A 511 -8.38 26.03 -4.96
N CYS A 512 -7.59 26.54 -4.00
CA CYS A 512 -8.12 27.31 -2.88
C CYS A 512 -8.87 28.57 -3.35
N LYS A 513 -8.27 29.32 -4.28
CA LYS A 513 -8.88 30.53 -4.88
C LYS A 513 -10.16 30.25 -5.64
N TRP A 514 -10.25 29.13 -6.37
CA TRP A 514 -11.45 28.74 -7.09
C TRP A 514 -12.56 28.21 -6.18
N GLY A 515 -12.19 27.85 -4.92
CA GLY A 515 -13.14 27.43 -3.91
C GLY A 515 -13.31 25.91 -3.78
N LEU A 516 -12.27 25.12 -4.13
CA LEU A 516 -12.27 23.69 -3.86
C LEU A 516 -12.45 23.43 -2.34
N ASP A 517 -13.30 22.48 -1.96
CA ASP A 517 -13.63 22.22 -0.56
C ASP A 517 -12.73 21.15 0.06
N GLU A 518 -12.38 20.13 -0.71
CA GLU A 518 -11.72 18.91 -0.23
C GLU A 518 -10.56 18.52 -1.14
N PHE A 519 -9.44 18.14 -0.51
CA PHE A 519 -8.22 17.66 -1.13
C PHE A 519 -7.98 16.23 -0.67
N SER A 520 -8.19 15.23 -1.54
CA SER A 520 -7.95 13.83 -1.22
C SER A 520 -6.63 13.37 -1.81
N VAL A 521 -5.71 13.02 -0.96
CA VAL A 521 -4.30 12.76 -1.31
C VAL A 521 -3.82 11.43 -0.74
N THR A 522 -2.63 10.99 -1.13
CA THR A 522 -2.00 9.83 -0.48
C THR A 522 -1.71 10.13 0.99
N PRO A 523 -1.74 9.13 1.90
CA PRO A 523 -1.51 9.36 3.33
C PRO A 523 -0.23 10.15 3.63
N SER A 524 0.85 9.87 2.91
CA SER A 524 2.15 10.57 3.05
C SER A 524 2.12 12.05 2.67
N SER A 525 1.16 12.48 1.87
CA SER A 525 1.03 13.87 1.38
C SER A 525 0.10 14.74 2.22
N ILE A 526 -0.63 14.15 3.17
CA ILE A 526 -1.68 14.86 3.95
C ILE A 526 -1.12 16.09 4.64
N LEU A 527 -0.06 15.96 5.44
CA LEU A 527 0.47 17.07 6.22
C LEU A 527 1.09 18.17 5.34
N HIS A 528 1.75 17.79 4.25
CA HIS A 528 2.26 18.75 3.25
C HIS A 528 1.13 19.54 2.59
N THR A 529 0.04 18.86 2.23
CA THR A 529 -1.14 19.51 1.64
C THR A 529 -1.81 20.46 2.63
N ARG A 530 -1.99 20.03 3.90
CA ARG A 530 -2.53 20.90 4.98
C ARG A 530 -1.70 22.14 5.17
N LYS A 531 -0.36 21.99 5.26
CA LYS A 531 0.57 23.13 5.34
C LYS A 531 0.37 24.07 4.17
N SER A 532 0.40 23.55 2.93
CA SER A 532 0.28 24.37 1.72
C SER A 532 -1.05 25.13 1.68
N ILE A 533 -2.15 24.51 2.10
CA ILE A 533 -3.47 25.17 2.20
C ILE A 533 -3.45 26.28 3.25
N CYS A 534 -2.87 26.03 4.43
CA CYS A 534 -2.78 27.05 5.51
C CYS A 534 -1.89 28.24 5.12
N GLU A 535 -0.99 28.07 4.15
CA GLU A 535 -0.15 29.13 3.60
C GLU A 535 -0.83 29.91 2.46
N CYS A 536 -1.96 29.44 1.91
CA CYS A 536 -2.75 30.13 0.90
C CYS A 536 -3.50 31.34 1.48
N GLU A 537 -3.74 32.35 0.65
CA GLU A 537 -4.55 33.54 0.97
C GLU A 537 -6.06 33.25 0.88
#